data_c69caeff251a18703b18fc3f6581bd09
#
_entry.id   c69caeff251a18703b18fc3f6581bd09
#
_cell.length_a   1.000
_cell.length_b   1.000
_cell.length_c   1.000
_cell.angle_alpha   90.00
_cell.angle_beta   90.00
_cell.angle_gamma   90.00
#
_symmetry.space_group_name_H-M   'P 1'
#
loop_
_entity.id
_entity.type
_entity.pdbx_description
1 polymer ?
#
loop_
_entity_poly.entity_id
_entity_poly.type
_entity_poly.pdbx_seq_one_letter_code
_entity_poly.pdbx_strand_id
1 'polypeptide(L)'
;MIYHPIVTEWLEIYGIAPRRMIFNAHSMFKKARLFLTVALASQITLHAEPTRKLLFFTKSSGFEHEVISWKKGQPSHAEKVFLDLGAKHSLDFVFSKDGSKFSPEYLAGFDAVIFYTTGDLTTPGTDQQPPMSPAGKQALFDYVKSGKGFIGLHSASDTFHTANESKKGPDRYANHGKDADPYVCFLGGEFIIHGAQQVATNKVIDKKFPGFAEVGDSFSFNEEWYSLKDFNPDIHVLTVIDSPAMKGPMYERPPYPTTWAREEGKGRVFYTAMGHRDDVWTNPTFQSILVGAIDWTTGKVKAAVPANLTEAAPGAMTNPKFVEQKK
;
A
#
# COMPACT_ATOMS: atom_id res chain seq x y z
N MET A 1 50.73 -8.94 28.45
CA MET A 1 51.93 -8.11 28.70
C MET A 1 52.23 -7.31 27.45
N ILE A 2 51.88 -6.03 27.40
CA ILE A 2 52.56 -4.94 26.71
C ILE A 2 51.76 -3.67 27.13
N TYR A 3 52.38 -2.92 28.07
CA TYR A 3 51.95 -1.58 28.47
C TYR A 3 52.45 -0.59 27.43
N HIS A 4 51.59 0.34 26.98
CA HIS A 4 52.01 1.51 26.23
C HIS A 4 52.08 2.72 27.17
N PRO A 5 53.23 3.45 27.25
CA PRO A 5 53.44 4.60 28.14
C PRO A 5 53.21 5.90 27.36
N ILE A 6 52.07 6.54 27.53
CA ILE A 6 51.87 7.96 27.13
C ILE A 6 50.95 8.62 28.16
N VAL A 7 51.45 8.99 29.32
CA VAL A 7 50.80 9.97 30.26
C VAL A 7 51.80 10.55 31.26
N THR A 8 53.08 10.70 30.96
CA THR A 8 54.06 11.27 31.88
C THR A 8 54.81 12.51 31.38
N GLU A 9 54.41 13.14 30.28
CA GLU A 9 55.19 14.25 29.72
C GLU A 9 54.59 15.67 29.85
N TRP A 10 53.48 15.87 30.59
CA TRP A 10 52.83 17.20 30.65
C TRP A 10 52.88 17.89 32.03
N LEU A 11 53.64 17.41 33.01
CA LEU A 11 53.65 17.97 34.37
C LEU A 11 54.90 18.80 34.75
N GLU A 12 55.86 18.98 33.84
CA GLU A 12 57.08 19.77 34.14
C GLU A 12 57.06 21.26 33.72
N ILE A 13 55.98 21.75 33.12
CA ILE A 13 55.94 23.13 32.58
C ILE A 13 55.37 24.18 33.54
N TYR A 14 54.74 23.80 34.65
CA TYR A 14 54.04 24.77 35.52
C TYR A 14 54.43 24.74 37.01
N GLY A 15 55.65 24.43 37.41
CA GLY A 15 56.26 24.84 38.68
C GLY A 15 55.38 24.79 39.95
N ILE A 16 54.49 23.80 40.14
CA ILE A 16 53.64 23.70 41.35
C ILE A 16 54.10 22.56 42.24
N ALA A 17 54.64 22.91 43.41
CA ALA A 17 55.10 21.97 44.43
C ALA A 17 53.96 21.05 44.95
N PRO A 18 54.26 19.78 45.26
CA PRO A 18 53.22 18.82 45.68
C PRO A 18 52.82 19.05 47.13
N ARG A 19 51.57 19.51 47.36
CA ARG A 19 50.92 19.40 48.64
C ARG A 19 50.38 17.98 48.82
N ARG A 20 50.83 17.27 49.88
CA ARG A 20 50.28 15.98 50.26
C ARG A 20 48.80 16.14 50.65
N MET A 21 47.90 15.71 49.81
CA MET A 21 46.49 15.50 50.19
C MET A 21 46.31 14.04 50.59
N ILE A 22 45.89 13.85 51.84
CA ILE A 22 45.49 12.55 52.35
C ILE A 22 44.06 12.28 51.83
N PHE A 23 43.96 11.46 50.80
CA PHE A 23 42.66 11.03 50.29
C PHE A 23 42.10 9.85 51.07
N ASN A 24 40.94 10.08 51.71
CA ASN A 24 40.23 9.04 52.46
C ASN A 24 39.54 8.09 51.48
N ALA A 25 40.15 6.97 51.19
CA ALA A 25 39.77 6.00 50.17
C ALA A 25 38.35 5.38 50.34
N HIS A 26 37.78 5.56 51.54
CA HIS A 26 36.46 4.93 51.85
C HIS A 26 35.23 5.65 51.27
N SER A 27 35.35 6.91 50.89
CA SER A 27 34.23 7.70 50.36
C SER A 27 34.12 7.60 48.82
N MET A 28 35.19 7.29 48.11
CA MET A 28 35.15 7.22 46.62
C MET A 28 34.57 5.90 46.10
N PHE A 29 34.69 4.80 46.85
CA PHE A 29 34.15 3.51 46.41
C PHE A 29 32.61 3.45 46.49
N LYS A 30 31.96 4.21 47.38
CA LYS A 30 30.48 4.25 47.43
C LYS A 30 29.85 5.07 46.29
N LYS A 31 30.54 6.10 45.81
CA LYS A 31 30.03 6.93 44.69
C LYS A 31 30.30 6.28 43.35
N ALA A 32 31.40 5.55 43.19
CA ALA A 32 31.71 4.80 41.95
C ALA A 32 30.73 3.62 41.72
N ARG A 33 30.27 2.96 42.80
CA ARG A 33 29.27 1.90 42.69
C ARG A 33 27.87 2.40 42.29
N LEU A 34 27.50 3.62 42.66
CA LEU A 34 26.21 4.21 42.32
C LEU A 34 26.17 4.65 40.86
N PHE A 35 27.29 5.10 40.29
CA PHE A 35 27.36 5.45 38.86
C PHE A 35 27.41 4.23 37.95
N LEU A 36 27.97 3.12 38.39
CA LEU A 36 28.04 1.89 37.58
C LEU A 36 26.68 1.15 37.50
N THR A 37 25.82 1.30 38.53
CA THR A 37 24.47 0.72 38.54
C THR A 37 23.46 1.50 37.73
N VAL A 38 23.65 2.80 37.51
CA VAL A 38 22.76 3.63 36.66
C VAL A 38 23.12 3.47 35.17
N ALA A 39 24.40 3.20 34.82
CA ALA A 39 24.81 3.00 33.43
C ALA A 39 24.39 1.64 32.85
N LEU A 40 24.00 0.64 33.68
CA LEU A 40 23.58 -0.69 33.21
C LEU A 40 22.07 -0.82 32.97
N ALA A 41 21.28 0.23 33.24
CA ALA A 41 19.81 0.19 33.08
C ALA A 41 19.31 0.77 31.74
N SER A 42 20.21 1.18 30.85
CA SER A 42 19.84 1.68 29.51
C SER A 42 20.34 0.74 28.41
N GLN A 43 20.14 -0.55 28.55
CA GLN A 43 20.06 -1.41 27.37
C GLN A 43 18.71 -1.14 26.72
N ILE A 44 18.69 -0.15 25.81
CA ILE A 44 17.64 -0.06 24.80
C ILE A 44 17.76 -1.36 24.01
N THR A 45 16.96 -2.36 24.36
CA THR A 45 16.72 -3.50 23.49
C THR A 45 16.08 -2.91 22.23
N LEU A 46 16.88 -2.68 21.18
CA LEU A 46 16.35 -2.52 19.84
C LEU A 46 15.62 -3.83 19.53
N HIS A 47 14.32 -3.88 19.86
CA HIS A 47 13.47 -4.91 19.33
C HIS A 47 13.38 -4.60 17.83
N ALA A 48 13.97 -5.46 17.00
CA ALA A 48 13.71 -5.41 15.57
C ALA A 48 12.18 -5.46 15.39
N GLU A 49 11.64 -4.51 14.66
CA GLU A 49 10.22 -4.52 14.29
C GLU A 49 9.88 -5.89 13.67
N PRO A 50 8.78 -6.53 14.09
CA PRO A 50 8.41 -7.81 13.52
C PRO A 50 8.20 -7.66 12.01
N THR A 51 8.79 -8.59 11.26
CA THR A 51 8.64 -8.63 9.81
C THR A 51 7.17 -8.90 9.46
N ARG A 52 6.56 -8.03 8.68
CA ARG A 52 5.16 -8.18 8.21
C ARG A 52 5.16 -9.00 6.94
N LYS A 53 4.30 -10.01 6.90
CA LYS A 53 4.19 -10.92 5.77
C LYS A 53 2.99 -10.58 4.89
N LEU A 54 3.23 -10.37 3.59
CA LEU A 54 2.24 -9.92 2.63
C LEU A 54 2.11 -10.91 1.47
N LEU A 55 0.88 -11.15 1.03
CA LEU A 55 0.61 -11.87 -0.20
C LEU A 55 0.40 -10.87 -1.34
N PHE A 56 1.27 -10.85 -2.33
CA PHE A 56 1.02 -10.16 -3.61
C PHE A 56 0.43 -11.14 -4.60
N PHE A 57 -0.85 -10.98 -4.88
CA PHE A 57 -1.64 -11.87 -5.71
C PHE A 57 -1.97 -11.21 -7.05
N THR A 58 -1.54 -11.83 -8.16
CA THR A 58 -1.55 -11.22 -9.49
C THR A 58 -2.21 -12.10 -10.56
N LYS A 59 -3.20 -12.91 -10.17
CA LYS A 59 -3.98 -13.71 -11.11
C LYS A 59 -4.74 -12.82 -12.09
N SER A 60 -4.66 -13.16 -13.37
CA SER A 60 -5.42 -12.53 -14.45
C SER A 60 -6.41 -13.50 -15.05
N SER A 61 -7.71 -13.21 -14.93
CA SER A 61 -8.80 -13.89 -15.65
C SER A 61 -9.35 -13.01 -16.78
N GLY A 62 -8.85 -11.78 -16.89
CA GLY A 62 -9.02 -10.83 -17.98
C GLY A 62 -7.68 -10.55 -18.67
N PHE A 63 -7.33 -9.27 -18.82
CA PHE A 63 -6.06 -8.84 -19.40
C PHE A 63 -4.91 -9.02 -18.39
N GLU A 64 -3.82 -9.67 -18.79
CA GLU A 64 -2.62 -9.72 -17.97
C GLU A 64 -1.71 -8.52 -18.29
N HIS A 65 -1.49 -7.66 -17.30
CA HIS A 65 -0.63 -6.50 -17.43
C HIS A 65 0.85 -6.89 -17.45
N GLU A 66 1.63 -6.18 -18.27
CA GLU A 66 3.07 -6.44 -18.46
C GLU A 66 3.85 -6.38 -17.13
N VAL A 67 3.55 -5.39 -16.27
CA VAL A 67 4.25 -5.16 -14.99
C VAL A 67 4.14 -6.32 -14.01
N ILE A 68 3.12 -7.19 -14.15
CA ILE A 68 2.91 -8.38 -13.31
C ILE A 68 3.17 -9.69 -14.05
N SER A 69 3.48 -9.64 -15.34
CA SER A 69 3.67 -10.85 -16.16
C SER A 69 4.99 -11.56 -15.83
N TRP A 70 4.90 -12.86 -15.62
CA TRP A 70 6.08 -13.71 -15.45
C TRP A 70 6.68 -14.07 -16.81
N LYS A 71 7.91 -13.67 -17.03
CA LYS A 71 8.64 -13.99 -18.27
C LYS A 71 9.74 -15.00 -17.99
N LYS A 72 9.67 -16.16 -18.63
CA LYS A 72 10.69 -17.21 -18.53
C LYS A 72 11.02 -17.61 -17.08
N GLY A 73 10.02 -17.63 -16.21
CA GLY A 73 10.20 -17.99 -14.80
C GLY A 73 10.92 -16.92 -13.96
N GLN A 74 11.09 -15.70 -14.47
CA GLN A 74 11.65 -14.58 -13.72
C GLN A 74 10.57 -13.77 -13.03
N PRO A 75 10.86 -13.18 -11.86
CA PRO A 75 9.96 -12.25 -11.20
C PRO A 75 9.55 -11.11 -12.13
N SER A 76 8.29 -10.70 -12.06
CA SER A 76 7.75 -9.54 -12.76
C SER A 76 8.41 -8.23 -12.31
N HIS A 77 8.16 -7.13 -13.04
CA HIS A 77 8.67 -5.82 -12.64
C HIS A 77 8.15 -5.40 -11.26
N ALA A 78 6.86 -5.53 -11.02
CA ALA A 78 6.23 -5.19 -9.74
C ALA A 78 6.79 -6.03 -8.57
N GLU A 79 7.02 -7.34 -8.79
CA GLU A 79 7.62 -8.22 -7.77
C GLU A 79 9.03 -7.78 -7.40
N LYS A 80 9.87 -7.39 -8.38
CA LYS A 80 11.22 -6.87 -8.10
C LYS A 80 11.18 -5.60 -7.25
N VAL A 81 10.25 -4.67 -7.56
CA VAL A 81 10.07 -3.45 -6.76
C VAL A 81 9.62 -3.80 -5.35
N PHE A 82 8.70 -4.75 -5.18
CA PHE A 82 8.29 -5.19 -3.83
C PHE A 82 9.42 -5.87 -3.06
N LEU A 83 10.29 -6.65 -3.72
CA LEU A 83 11.48 -7.22 -3.06
C LEU A 83 12.41 -6.11 -2.55
N ASP A 84 12.64 -5.07 -3.36
CA ASP A 84 13.47 -3.92 -2.95
C ASP A 84 12.85 -3.13 -1.79
N LEU A 85 11.53 -2.92 -1.81
CA LEU A 85 10.80 -2.30 -0.70
C LEU A 85 10.81 -3.20 0.55
N GLY A 86 10.69 -4.51 0.37
CA GLY A 86 10.77 -5.50 1.45
C GLY A 86 12.08 -5.40 2.22
N ALA A 87 13.19 -5.35 1.50
CA ALA A 87 14.51 -5.22 2.08
C ALA A 87 14.69 -3.90 2.88
N LYS A 88 14.06 -2.79 2.42
CA LYS A 88 14.15 -1.47 3.05
C LYS A 88 13.23 -1.29 4.26
N HIS A 89 12.09 -1.99 4.30
CA HIS A 89 11.00 -1.71 5.25
C HIS A 89 10.60 -2.91 6.14
N SER A 90 11.44 -3.96 6.19
CA SER A 90 11.18 -5.19 6.96
C SER A 90 9.84 -5.84 6.57
N LEU A 91 9.65 -6.04 5.24
CA LEU A 91 8.48 -6.69 4.67
C LEU A 91 8.89 -8.00 4.00
N ASP A 92 8.10 -9.06 4.22
CA ASP A 92 8.25 -10.36 3.56
C ASP A 92 7.11 -10.55 2.57
N PHE A 93 7.44 -10.71 1.29
CA PHE A 93 6.46 -10.86 0.23
C PHE A 93 6.40 -12.30 -0.28
N VAL A 94 5.20 -12.83 -0.32
CA VAL A 94 4.88 -14.07 -1.05
C VAL A 94 4.15 -13.69 -2.34
N PHE A 95 4.64 -14.18 -3.46
CA PHE A 95 4.05 -13.94 -4.78
C PHE A 95 3.25 -15.14 -5.24
N SER A 96 2.03 -14.92 -5.74
CA SER A 96 1.18 -16.00 -6.23
C SER A 96 0.20 -15.50 -7.29
N LYS A 97 -0.08 -16.38 -8.26
CA LYS A 97 -1.20 -16.25 -9.20
C LYS A 97 -2.22 -17.39 -9.01
N ASP A 98 -1.95 -18.32 -8.10
CA ASP A 98 -2.74 -19.52 -7.87
C ASP A 98 -3.95 -19.23 -6.97
N GLY A 99 -5.13 -19.06 -7.58
CA GLY A 99 -6.38 -18.79 -6.86
C GLY A 99 -6.86 -19.95 -6.02
N SER A 100 -6.47 -21.20 -6.33
CA SER A 100 -6.91 -22.38 -5.59
C SER A 100 -6.41 -22.43 -4.14
N LYS A 101 -5.38 -21.63 -3.81
CA LYS A 101 -4.82 -21.53 -2.46
C LYS A 101 -5.68 -20.74 -1.49
N PHE A 102 -6.64 -19.94 -1.97
CA PHE A 102 -7.43 -19.08 -1.10
C PHE A 102 -8.30 -19.93 -0.16
N SER A 103 -7.89 -19.99 1.08
CA SER A 103 -8.60 -20.59 2.20
C SER A 103 -8.33 -19.82 3.49
N PRO A 104 -9.16 -19.97 4.56
CA PRO A 104 -8.89 -19.30 5.84
C PRO A 104 -7.50 -19.63 6.38
N GLU A 105 -7.05 -20.89 6.27
CA GLU A 105 -5.76 -21.36 6.76
C GLU A 105 -4.59 -20.72 6.00
N TYR A 106 -4.68 -20.61 4.68
CA TYR A 106 -3.65 -20.00 3.87
C TYR A 106 -3.56 -18.49 4.13
N LEU A 107 -4.71 -17.82 4.17
CA LEU A 107 -4.77 -16.37 4.40
C LEU A 107 -4.32 -15.97 5.81
N ALA A 108 -4.54 -16.81 6.82
CA ALA A 108 -4.10 -16.56 8.20
C ALA A 108 -2.58 -16.33 8.32
N GLY A 109 -1.81 -16.84 7.37
CA GLY A 109 -0.35 -16.68 7.32
C GLY A 109 0.13 -15.28 6.90
N PHE A 110 -0.78 -14.34 6.58
CA PHE A 110 -0.43 -13.01 6.09
C PHE A 110 -1.00 -11.90 6.98
N ASP A 111 -0.35 -10.75 6.97
CA ASP A 111 -0.82 -9.53 7.63
C ASP A 111 -1.66 -8.66 6.69
N ALA A 112 -1.36 -8.70 5.39
CA ALA A 112 -2.19 -8.11 4.35
C ALA A 112 -2.10 -8.89 3.04
N VAL A 113 -3.13 -8.73 2.19
CA VAL A 113 -3.20 -9.25 0.82
C VAL A 113 -3.22 -8.07 -0.14
N ILE A 114 -2.39 -8.12 -1.18
CA ILE A 114 -2.30 -7.10 -2.23
C ILE A 114 -2.77 -7.72 -3.53
N PHE A 115 -3.80 -7.14 -4.14
CA PHE A 115 -4.30 -7.55 -5.45
C PHE A 115 -3.84 -6.62 -6.56
N TYR A 116 -3.32 -7.23 -7.61
CA TYR A 116 -3.21 -6.65 -8.94
C TYR A 116 -3.78 -7.67 -9.93
N THR A 117 -5.09 -7.71 -10.05
CA THR A 117 -5.85 -8.81 -10.68
C THR A 117 -6.82 -8.28 -11.72
N THR A 118 -7.31 -9.14 -12.60
CA THR A 118 -8.34 -8.78 -13.60
C THR A 118 -9.37 -9.88 -13.78
N GLY A 119 -10.60 -9.50 -14.07
CA GLY A 119 -11.67 -10.40 -14.45
C GLY A 119 -12.23 -11.24 -13.30
N ASP A 120 -13.00 -12.25 -13.64
CA ASP A 120 -13.59 -13.17 -12.66
C ASP A 120 -12.56 -14.22 -12.22
N LEU A 121 -12.00 -14.06 -11.04
CA LEU A 121 -10.95 -14.94 -10.51
C LEU A 121 -11.47 -16.37 -10.19
N THR A 122 -12.79 -16.59 -10.20
CA THR A 122 -13.38 -17.93 -10.07
C THR A 122 -13.35 -18.73 -11.37
N THR A 123 -12.93 -18.10 -12.46
CA THR A 123 -12.76 -18.74 -13.76
C THR A 123 -11.27 -19.09 -14.03
N PRO A 124 -11.00 -20.01 -14.98
CA PRO A 124 -9.63 -20.23 -15.44
C PRO A 124 -8.97 -18.92 -15.89
N GLY A 125 -7.75 -18.70 -15.49
CA GLY A 125 -7.01 -17.48 -15.84
C GLY A 125 -6.60 -17.44 -17.30
N THR A 126 -6.54 -16.24 -17.88
CA THR A 126 -5.83 -15.98 -19.14
C THR A 126 -4.33 -16.23 -18.96
N ASP A 127 -3.85 -16.10 -17.73
CA ASP A 127 -2.50 -16.47 -17.28
C ASP A 127 -2.34 -17.99 -17.02
N GLN A 128 -3.35 -18.81 -17.32
CA GLN A 128 -3.41 -20.26 -17.13
C GLN A 128 -3.24 -20.73 -15.67
N GLN A 129 -3.42 -19.84 -14.71
CA GLN A 129 -3.32 -20.17 -13.27
C GLN A 129 -4.67 -20.69 -12.75
N PRO A 130 -4.65 -21.54 -11.70
CA PRO A 130 -5.85 -22.12 -11.13
C PRO A 130 -6.86 -21.05 -10.64
N PRO A 131 -8.17 -21.29 -10.82
CA PRO A 131 -9.22 -20.39 -10.36
C PRO A 131 -9.32 -20.39 -8.83
N MET A 132 -9.82 -19.27 -8.29
CA MET A 132 -10.26 -19.15 -6.91
C MET A 132 -11.63 -19.85 -6.77
N SER A 133 -11.84 -20.58 -5.69
CA SER A 133 -13.19 -21.10 -5.41
C SER A 133 -14.12 -19.99 -4.88
N PRO A 134 -15.45 -20.13 -5.01
CA PRO A 134 -16.40 -19.23 -4.34
C PRO A 134 -16.16 -19.13 -2.83
N ALA A 135 -15.80 -20.23 -2.17
CA ALA A 135 -15.41 -20.24 -0.76
C ALA A 135 -14.11 -19.46 -0.51
N GLY A 136 -13.17 -19.47 -1.46
CA GLY A 136 -11.95 -18.67 -1.41
C GLY A 136 -12.22 -17.16 -1.52
N LYS A 137 -13.18 -16.76 -2.37
CA LYS A 137 -13.66 -15.37 -2.44
C LYS A 137 -14.26 -14.93 -1.10
N GLN A 138 -15.09 -15.78 -0.49
CA GLN A 138 -15.68 -15.49 0.83
C GLN A 138 -14.59 -15.44 1.92
N ALA A 139 -13.64 -16.37 1.90
CA ALA A 139 -12.53 -16.39 2.86
C ALA A 139 -11.69 -15.10 2.83
N LEU A 140 -11.51 -14.46 1.66
CA LEU A 140 -10.87 -13.16 1.55
C LEU A 140 -11.64 -12.07 2.31
N PHE A 141 -12.97 -12.01 2.16
CA PHE A 141 -13.78 -11.01 2.87
C PHE A 141 -13.73 -11.24 4.38
N ASP A 142 -13.87 -12.48 4.83
CA ASP A 142 -13.84 -12.84 6.25
C ASP A 142 -12.46 -12.56 6.86
N TYR A 143 -11.38 -12.81 6.12
CA TYR A 143 -10.02 -12.50 6.50
C TYR A 143 -9.85 -10.99 6.77
N VAL A 144 -10.31 -10.12 5.87
CA VAL A 144 -10.20 -8.68 6.08
C VAL A 144 -11.11 -8.22 7.22
N LYS A 145 -12.38 -8.67 7.26
CA LYS A 145 -13.31 -8.34 8.35
C LYS A 145 -12.79 -8.73 9.73
N SER A 146 -11.93 -9.75 9.82
CA SER A 146 -11.31 -10.19 11.08
C SER A 146 -10.26 -9.22 11.63
N GLY A 147 -9.78 -8.25 10.83
CA GLY A 147 -8.80 -7.25 11.24
C GLY A 147 -7.52 -7.20 10.39
N LYS A 148 -7.50 -7.90 9.27
CA LYS A 148 -6.38 -7.96 8.34
C LYS A 148 -6.47 -6.89 7.25
N GLY A 149 -5.34 -6.70 6.50
CA GLY A 149 -5.23 -5.68 5.47
C GLY A 149 -5.55 -6.18 4.06
N PHE A 150 -6.12 -5.30 3.24
CA PHE A 150 -6.25 -5.49 1.81
C PHE A 150 -5.79 -4.24 1.05
N ILE A 151 -5.04 -4.44 -0.04
CA ILE A 151 -4.59 -3.37 -0.92
C ILE A 151 -4.94 -3.77 -2.35
N GLY A 152 -5.74 -2.95 -3.04
CA GLY A 152 -6.01 -3.06 -4.46
C GLY A 152 -5.14 -2.10 -5.26
N LEU A 153 -4.48 -2.60 -6.29
CA LEU A 153 -3.65 -1.80 -7.19
C LEU A 153 -4.22 -1.86 -8.60
N HIS A 154 -4.31 -0.71 -9.25
CA HIS A 154 -4.69 -0.54 -10.65
C HIS A 154 -5.90 -1.40 -11.04
N SER A 155 -5.65 -2.49 -11.76
CA SER A 155 -6.68 -3.40 -12.28
C SER A 155 -7.40 -4.23 -11.21
N ALA A 156 -7.06 -4.10 -9.93
CA ALA A 156 -7.89 -4.70 -8.89
C ALA A 156 -9.34 -4.22 -8.94
N SER A 157 -9.62 -3.03 -9.49
CA SER A 157 -11.00 -2.55 -9.76
C SER A 157 -11.66 -3.15 -11.01
N ASP A 158 -10.88 -3.82 -11.88
CA ASP A 158 -11.36 -4.60 -13.03
C ASP A 158 -11.50 -6.09 -12.67
N THR A 159 -11.84 -6.39 -11.42
CA THR A 159 -11.94 -7.73 -10.85
C THR A 159 -13.36 -7.94 -10.32
N PHE A 160 -13.97 -9.11 -10.56
CA PHE A 160 -15.31 -9.48 -10.07
C PHE A 160 -16.37 -8.42 -10.36
N HIS A 161 -16.59 -8.15 -11.64
CA HIS A 161 -17.63 -7.22 -12.06
C HIS A 161 -19.03 -7.65 -11.64
N THR A 162 -19.91 -6.68 -11.56
CA THR A 162 -21.34 -6.90 -11.27
C THR A 162 -21.94 -7.93 -12.24
N ALA A 163 -22.68 -8.88 -11.70
CA ALA A 163 -23.27 -9.96 -12.47
C ALA A 163 -24.22 -9.43 -13.55
N ASN A 164 -24.21 -10.10 -14.72
CA ASN A 164 -25.01 -9.75 -15.90
C ASN A 164 -24.64 -8.41 -16.56
N GLU A 165 -23.60 -7.75 -16.11
CA GLU A 165 -23.09 -6.54 -16.76
C GLU A 165 -22.42 -6.89 -18.08
N SER A 166 -22.85 -6.28 -19.18
CA SER A 166 -22.20 -6.43 -20.49
C SER A 166 -20.88 -5.63 -20.52
N LYS A 167 -19.76 -6.29 -20.78
CA LYS A 167 -18.44 -5.63 -20.90
C LYS A 167 -18.40 -4.51 -21.93
N LYS A 168 -19.36 -4.45 -22.86
CA LYS A 168 -19.40 -3.51 -24.00
C LYS A 168 -20.72 -2.73 -24.09
N GLY A 169 -21.65 -2.97 -23.20
CA GLY A 169 -22.96 -2.34 -23.18
C GLY A 169 -23.02 -1.07 -22.33
N PRO A 170 -24.10 -0.29 -22.43
CA PRO A 170 -24.30 0.91 -21.63
C PRO A 170 -24.45 0.64 -20.13
N ASP A 171 -24.86 -0.56 -19.74
CA ASP A 171 -24.94 -1.03 -18.34
C ASP A 171 -23.58 -1.00 -17.63
N ARG A 172 -22.48 -1.18 -18.40
CA ARG A 172 -21.11 -1.00 -17.88
C ARG A 172 -20.87 0.38 -17.29
N TYR A 173 -21.64 1.38 -17.74
CA TYR A 173 -21.52 2.78 -17.31
C TYR A 173 -22.54 3.16 -16.23
N ALA A 174 -23.40 2.24 -15.81
CA ALA A 174 -24.37 2.48 -14.74
C ALA A 174 -23.78 2.19 -13.37
N ASN A 175 -24.15 3.00 -12.37
CA ASN A 175 -23.88 2.65 -10.98
C ASN A 175 -24.92 1.62 -10.50
N HIS A 176 -24.47 0.59 -9.81
CA HIS A 176 -25.32 -0.47 -9.23
C HIS A 176 -25.50 -0.29 -7.71
N GLY A 177 -24.61 0.51 -7.09
CA GLY A 177 -24.66 0.79 -5.65
C GLY A 177 -24.59 -0.48 -4.80
N LYS A 178 -25.62 -0.70 -3.96
CA LYS A 178 -25.69 -1.90 -3.09
C LYS A 178 -25.89 -3.23 -3.85
N ASP A 179 -26.32 -3.16 -5.11
CA ASP A 179 -26.58 -4.32 -5.96
C ASP A 179 -25.36 -4.69 -6.83
N ALA A 180 -24.25 -3.94 -6.69
CA ALA A 180 -22.95 -4.28 -7.27
C ALA A 180 -22.38 -5.58 -6.68
N ASP A 181 -21.42 -6.20 -7.40
CA ASP A 181 -20.74 -7.39 -6.84
C ASP A 181 -20.20 -7.09 -5.43
N PRO A 182 -20.30 -8.03 -4.49
CA PRO A 182 -19.76 -7.84 -3.13
C PRO A 182 -18.29 -7.40 -3.09
N TYR A 183 -17.47 -7.79 -4.08
CA TYR A 183 -16.09 -7.33 -4.16
C TYR A 183 -16.00 -5.85 -4.56
N VAL A 184 -16.87 -5.36 -5.44
CA VAL A 184 -16.94 -3.93 -5.81
C VAL A 184 -17.29 -3.09 -4.57
N CYS A 185 -18.30 -3.52 -3.81
CA CYS A 185 -18.66 -2.87 -2.55
C CYS A 185 -17.51 -2.91 -1.52
N PHE A 186 -16.81 -4.04 -1.44
CA PHE A 186 -15.66 -4.25 -0.57
C PHE A 186 -14.48 -3.36 -0.96
N LEU A 187 -14.09 -3.34 -2.24
CA LEU A 187 -12.98 -2.51 -2.75
C LEU A 187 -13.30 -1.02 -2.67
N GLY A 188 -14.56 -0.66 -2.91
CA GLY A 188 -15.06 0.70 -2.89
C GLY A 188 -15.14 1.40 -4.23
N GLY A 189 -15.03 0.66 -5.34
CA GLY A 189 -15.20 1.17 -6.70
C GLY A 189 -14.96 0.12 -7.77
N GLU A 190 -15.47 0.36 -8.97
CA GLU A 190 -15.44 -0.54 -10.12
C GLU A 190 -14.89 0.16 -11.37
N PHE A 191 -14.09 -0.53 -12.16
CA PHE A 191 -13.59 -0.08 -13.45
C PHE A 191 -14.71 -0.03 -14.49
N ILE A 192 -14.76 1.06 -15.26
CA ILE A 192 -15.62 1.19 -16.45
C ILE A 192 -14.80 0.93 -17.71
N ILE A 193 -13.82 1.82 -17.95
CA ILE A 193 -13.05 1.92 -19.18
C ILE A 193 -11.81 2.77 -18.94
N HIS A 194 -10.82 2.69 -19.81
CA HIS A 194 -9.69 3.62 -19.88
C HIS A 194 -9.50 4.18 -21.28
N GLY A 195 -8.80 5.31 -21.39
CA GLY A 195 -8.31 5.88 -22.63
C GLY A 195 -6.85 5.52 -22.91
N ALA A 196 -6.24 6.22 -23.85
CA ALA A 196 -4.79 6.14 -24.03
C ALA A 196 -4.06 6.64 -22.78
N GLN A 197 -2.88 6.08 -22.50
CA GLN A 197 -1.99 6.56 -21.46
C GLN A 197 -1.71 8.06 -21.64
N GLN A 198 -1.84 8.83 -20.59
CA GLN A 198 -1.66 10.28 -20.62
C GLN A 198 -1.24 10.82 -19.26
N VAL A 199 -0.58 11.97 -19.27
CA VAL A 199 -0.31 12.71 -18.03
C VAL A 199 -1.61 13.28 -17.50
N ALA A 200 -1.92 12.96 -16.25
CA ALA A 200 -3.03 13.59 -15.54
C ALA A 200 -2.62 13.99 -14.12
N THR A 201 -3.24 15.04 -13.61
CA THR A 201 -2.98 15.57 -12.28
C THR A 201 -3.95 14.98 -11.27
N ASN A 202 -3.41 14.51 -10.18
CA ASN A 202 -4.14 14.04 -9.01
C ASN A 202 -3.96 15.07 -7.89
N LYS A 203 -5.05 15.64 -7.41
CA LYS A 203 -5.09 16.48 -6.21
C LYS A 203 -5.03 15.60 -4.98
N VAL A 204 -4.15 15.88 -4.02
CA VAL A 204 -4.09 15.22 -2.73
C VAL A 204 -5.14 15.83 -1.80
N ILE A 205 -6.02 14.99 -1.26
CA ILE A 205 -7.10 15.39 -0.37
C ILE A 205 -6.67 15.28 1.10
N ASP A 206 -5.99 14.19 1.46
CA ASP A 206 -5.48 13.99 2.82
C ASP A 206 -3.97 13.73 2.82
N LYS A 207 -3.20 14.76 3.16
CA LYS A 207 -1.74 14.68 3.34
C LYS A 207 -1.31 14.01 4.63
N LYS A 208 -2.22 13.81 5.60
CA LYS A 208 -1.91 13.19 6.87
C LYS A 208 -1.97 11.68 6.81
N PHE A 209 -2.58 11.14 5.75
CA PHE A 209 -2.59 9.69 5.55
C PHE A 209 -1.15 9.20 5.33
N PRO A 210 -0.77 8.04 5.90
CA PRO A 210 0.58 7.48 5.75
C PRO A 210 1.01 7.41 4.28
N GLY A 211 2.23 7.86 4.00
CA GLY A 211 2.80 7.88 2.65
C GLY A 211 2.51 9.14 1.83
N PHE A 212 1.65 10.08 2.31
CA PHE A 212 1.28 11.29 1.58
C PHE A 212 1.94 12.58 2.08
N ALA A 213 2.63 12.56 3.22
CA ALA A 213 3.20 13.77 3.83
C ALA A 213 4.13 14.56 2.89
N GLU A 214 4.94 13.86 2.09
CA GLU A 214 5.93 14.47 1.18
C GLU A 214 5.41 14.56 -0.28
N VAL A 215 4.16 14.18 -0.55
CA VAL A 215 3.62 14.15 -1.93
C VAL A 215 3.26 15.56 -2.45
N GLY A 216 3.06 16.53 -1.56
CA GLY A 216 2.61 17.88 -1.91
C GLY A 216 1.08 17.99 -2.02
N ASP A 217 0.60 19.05 -2.67
CA ASP A 217 -0.84 19.30 -2.88
C ASP A 217 -1.40 18.52 -4.07
N SER A 218 -0.53 18.13 -4.98
CA SER A 218 -0.86 17.35 -6.18
C SER A 218 0.39 16.69 -6.75
N PHE A 219 0.17 15.70 -7.60
CA PHE A 219 1.19 15.08 -8.43
C PHE A 219 0.62 14.73 -9.80
N SER A 220 1.51 14.50 -10.77
CA SER A 220 1.10 14.13 -12.14
C SER A 220 1.94 12.95 -12.61
N PHE A 221 1.29 11.91 -13.12
CA PHE A 221 1.91 10.77 -13.77
C PHE A 221 1.38 10.60 -15.18
N ASN A 222 2.24 10.12 -16.10
CA ASN A 222 1.79 9.46 -17.31
C ASN A 222 1.36 8.05 -16.92
N GLU A 223 0.08 7.71 -17.08
CA GLU A 223 -0.48 6.45 -16.60
C GLU A 223 -1.67 6.04 -17.47
N GLU A 224 -2.10 4.80 -17.36
CA GLU A 224 -3.37 4.32 -17.88
C GLU A 224 -4.46 4.58 -16.84
N TRP A 225 -5.01 5.77 -16.88
CA TRP A 225 -6.01 6.19 -15.89
C TRP A 225 -7.35 5.49 -16.15
N TYR A 226 -7.87 4.84 -15.13
CA TYR A 226 -9.17 4.20 -15.17
C TYR A 226 -10.29 5.19 -14.88
N SER A 227 -11.34 5.22 -15.72
CA SER A 227 -12.63 5.78 -15.34
C SER A 227 -13.35 4.75 -14.46
N LEU A 228 -13.77 5.18 -13.27
CA LEU A 228 -14.31 4.33 -12.21
C LEU A 228 -15.73 4.71 -11.88
N LYS A 229 -16.52 3.76 -11.37
CA LYS A 229 -17.91 3.91 -10.92
C LYS A 229 -18.15 3.19 -9.60
N ASP A 230 -19.40 3.18 -9.14
CA ASP A 230 -19.85 2.44 -7.98
C ASP A 230 -19.01 2.72 -6.72
N PHE A 231 -18.62 4.00 -6.55
CA PHE A 231 -17.89 4.38 -5.36
C PHE A 231 -18.73 4.11 -4.11
N ASN A 232 -18.16 3.33 -3.18
CA ASN A 232 -18.76 3.09 -1.88
C ASN A 232 -18.80 4.43 -1.10
N PRO A 233 -19.96 4.84 -0.54
CA PRO A 233 -20.06 6.10 0.18
C PRO A 233 -19.17 6.18 1.42
N ASP A 234 -18.71 5.02 1.95
CA ASP A 234 -17.87 4.94 3.15
C ASP A 234 -16.37 5.12 2.86
N ILE A 235 -15.97 5.38 1.61
CA ILE A 235 -14.55 5.60 1.31
C ILE A 235 -14.04 6.92 1.86
N HIS A 236 -12.82 6.90 2.37
CA HIS A 236 -12.00 8.07 2.64
C HIS A 236 -11.10 8.35 1.44
N VAL A 237 -11.44 9.35 0.66
CA VAL A 237 -10.75 9.74 -0.58
C VAL A 237 -9.40 10.37 -0.21
N LEU A 238 -8.34 9.88 -0.81
CA LEU A 238 -6.97 10.36 -0.63
C LEU A 238 -6.50 11.20 -1.82
N THR A 239 -6.91 10.81 -3.04
CA THR A 239 -6.64 11.59 -4.25
C THR A 239 -7.82 11.66 -5.19
N VAL A 240 -7.93 12.78 -5.90
CA VAL A 240 -8.95 13.04 -6.92
C VAL A 240 -8.27 13.46 -8.20
N ILE A 241 -8.62 12.82 -9.31
CA ILE A 241 -8.06 13.15 -10.63
C ILE A 241 -8.82 14.34 -11.27
N ASP A 242 -8.08 15.24 -11.92
CA ASP A 242 -8.63 16.34 -12.71
C ASP A 242 -9.07 15.81 -14.09
N SER A 243 -10.19 15.10 -14.10
CA SER A 243 -10.74 14.50 -15.32
C SER A 243 -11.13 15.51 -16.41
N PRO A 244 -11.62 16.74 -16.12
CA PRO A 244 -11.90 17.73 -17.16
C PRO A 244 -10.68 18.17 -17.97
N ALA A 245 -9.48 18.05 -17.42
CA ALA A 245 -8.22 18.36 -18.12
C ALA A 245 -7.71 17.21 -18.99
N MET A 246 -8.34 16.03 -18.91
CA MET A 246 -7.91 14.83 -19.63
C MET A 246 -8.55 14.72 -21.03
N LYS A 247 -7.90 13.92 -21.88
CA LYS A 247 -8.38 13.65 -23.24
C LYS A 247 -9.11 12.32 -23.31
N GLY A 248 -10.25 12.32 -23.97
CA GLY A 248 -11.05 11.13 -24.25
C GLY A 248 -12.43 11.17 -23.58
N PRO A 249 -13.46 10.61 -24.26
CA PRO A 249 -14.84 10.72 -23.82
C PRO A 249 -15.09 10.01 -22.47
N MET A 250 -14.25 9.06 -22.09
CA MET A 250 -14.34 8.36 -20.80
C MET A 250 -13.99 9.27 -19.61
N TYR A 251 -13.39 10.43 -19.85
CA TYR A 251 -13.01 11.43 -18.85
C TYR A 251 -13.90 12.69 -18.89
N GLU A 252 -14.88 12.75 -19.79
CA GLU A 252 -15.88 13.83 -19.86
C GLU A 252 -16.90 13.71 -18.72
N ARG A 253 -16.39 13.88 -17.49
CA ARG A 253 -17.13 13.75 -16.23
C ARG A 253 -16.48 14.64 -15.16
N PRO A 254 -17.18 14.94 -14.04
CA PRO A 254 -16.56 15.62 -12.90
C PRO A 254 -15.33 14.86 -12.35
N PRO A 255 -14.42 15.55 -11.64
CA PRO A 255 -13.32 14.89 -10.93
C PRO A 255 -13.81 13.77 -10.02
N TYR A 256 -13.03 12.70 -9.95
CA TYR A 256 -13.40 11.48 -9.21
C TYR A 256 -12.20 10.86 -8.47
N PRO A 257 -12.44 10.04 -7.42
CA PRO A 257 -11.40 9.39 -6.66
C PRO A 257 -10.54 8.45 -7.52
N THR A 258 -9.23 8.45 -7.28
CA THR A 258 -8.26 7.50 -7.85
C THR A 258 -7.48 6.76 -6.78
N THR A 259 -7.49 7.25 -5.54
CA THR A 259 -6.91 6.57 -4.39
C THR A 259 -7.79 6.81 -3.19
N TRP A 260 -8.08 5.74 -2.44
CA TRP A 260 -8.90 5.81 -1.24
C TRP A 260 -8.54 4.72 -0.22
N ALA A 261 -9.03 4.92 1.00
CA ALA A 261 -8.93 3.99 2.10
C ALA A 261 -10.30 3.84 2.78
N ARG A 262 -10.59 2.70 3.40
CA ARG A 262 -11.80 2.48 4.20
C ARG A 262 -11.59 1.36 5.21
N GLU A 263 -12.38 1.35 6.25
CA GLU A 263 -12.46 0.22 7.16
C GLU A 263 -13.49 -0.81 6.65
N GLU A 264 -13.19 -2.10 6.83
CA GLU A 264 -14.09 -3.21 6.53
C GLU A 264 -14.13 -4.17 7.73
N GLY A 265 -15.20 -4.07 8.52
CA GLY A 265 -15.27 -4.75 9.81
C GLY A 265 -14.18 -4.23 10.76
N LYS A 266 -13.24 -5.09 11.16
CA LYS A 266 -12.05 -4.70 11.95
C LYS A 266 -10.82 -4.45 11.08
N GLY A 267 -10.90 -4.77 9.79
CA GLY A 267 -9.79 -4.67 8.84
C GLY A 267 -9.81 -3.40 8.01
N ARG A 268 -8.89 -3.32 7.07
CA ARG A 268 -8.60 -2.10 6.33
C ARG A 268 -8.42 -2.40 4.85
N VAL A 269 -9.04 -1.59 4.01
CA VAL A 269 -8.97 -1.68 2.55
C VAL A 269 -8.39 -0.38 2.00
N PHE A 270 -7.36 -0.50 1.19
CA PHE A 270 -6.77 0.59 0.42
C PHE A 270 -6.86 0.27 -1.06
N TYR A 271 -7.08 1.28 -1.89
CA TYR A 271 -7.01 1.15 -3.34
C TYR A 271 -6.32 2.35 -3.97
N THR A 272 -5.58 2.09 -5.05
CA THR A 272 -5.07 3.12 -5.97
C THR A 272 -5.16 2.67 -7.43
N ALA A 273 -5.60 3.58 -8.31
CA ALA A 273 -5.68 3.34 -9.75
C ALA A 273 -4.32 3.39 -10.46
N MET A 274 -3.24 3.71 -9.75
CA MET A 274 -1.87 3.76 -10.27
C MET A 274 -1.24 2.37 -10.35
N GLY A 275 -0.24 2.23 -11.21
CA GLY A 275 0.61 1.04 -11.28
C GLY A 275 0.61 0.29 -12.62
N HIS A 276 0.04 0.88 -13.69
CA HIS A 276 0.11 0.27 -15.02
C HIS A 276 1.54 0.29 -15.59
N ARG A 277 2.26 1.39 -15.41
CA ARG A 277 3.55 1.64 -16.06
C ARG A 277 4.73 1.31 -15.16
N ASP A 278 5.78 0.75 -15.76
CA ASP A 278 7.04 0.40 -15.07
C ASP A 278 7.69 1.61 -14.38
N ASP A 279 7.66 2.80 -15.02
CA ASP A 279 8.25 4.01 -14.47
C ASP A 279 7.48 4.56 -13.26
N VAL A 280 6.18 4.29 -13.16
CA VAL A 280 5.38 4.60 -11.97
C VAL A 280 5.82 3.72 -10.79
N TRP A 281 6.07 2.45 -10.99
CA TRP A 281 6.53 1.54 -9.92
C TRP A 281 7.88 1.97 -9.30
N THR A 282 8.75 2.58 -10.09
CA THR A 282 10.05 3.08 -9.60
C THR A 282 10.01 4.53 -9.12
N ASN A 283 8.86 5.21 -9.24
CA ASN A 283 8.71 6.59 -8.80
C ASN A 283 8.64 6.68 -7.26
N PRO A 284 9.46 7.55 -6.62
CA PRO A 284 9.49 7.68 -5.17
C PRO A 284 8.14 8.04 -4.53
N THR A 285 7.33 8.88 -5.21
CA THR A 285 5.99 9.25 -4.73
C THR A 285 5.08 8.02 -4.66
N PHE A 286 5.05 7.20 -5.72
CA PHE A 286 4.25 5.98 -5.72
C PHE A 286 4.75 4.98 -4.68
N GLN A 287 6.06 4.80 -4.54
CA GLN A 287 6.64 3.93 -3.52
C GLN A 287 6.31 4.41 -2.10
N SER A 288 6.34 5.73 -1.83
CA SER A 288 5.92 6.28 -0.55
C SER A 288 4.45 5.96 -0.24
N ILE A 289 3.56 6.12 -1.23
CA ILE A 289 2.13 5.79 -1.11
C ILE A 289 1.95 4.30 -0.83
N LEU A 290 2.66 3.40 -1.53
CA LEU A 290 2.60 1.95 -1.32
C LEU A 290 3.05 1.56 0.09
N VAL A 291 4.17 2.10 0.55
CA VAL A 291 4.69 1.82 1.91
C VAL A 291 3.71 2.33 2.97
N GLY A 292 3.17 3.54 2.79
CA GLY A 292 2.16 4.10 3.68
C GLY A 292 0.88 3.27 3.73
N ALA A 293 0.41 2.78 2.57
CA ALA A 293 -0.73 1.88 2.47
C ALA A 293 -0.48 0.55 3.21
N ILE A 294 0.72 -0.04 3.05
CA ILE A 294 1.12 -1.25 3.76
C ILE A 294 1.18 -0.98 5.26
N ASP A 295 1.82 0.10 5.69
CA ASP A 295 1.96 0.45 7.11
C ASP A 295 0.61 0.67 7.77
N TRP A 296 -0.33 1.31 7.06
CA TRP A 296 -1.69 1.53 7.56
C TRP A 296 -2.52 0.24 7.57
N THR A 297 -2.56 -0.51 6.46
CA THR A 297 -3.39 -1.72 6.34
C THR A 297 -2.95 -2.83 7.29
N THR A 298 -1.65 -2.93 7.58
CA THR A 298 -1.10 -3.89 8.55
C THR A 298 -1.16 -3.41 10.00
N GLY A 299 -1.63 -2.19 10.25
CA GLY A 299 -1.80 -1.65 11.61
C GLY A 299 -0.53 -1.10 12.27
N LYS A 300 0.59 -1.03 11.56
CA LYS A 300 1.83 -0.41 12.06
C LYS A 300 1.62 1.08 12.34
N VAL A 301 0.88 1.76 11.46
CA VAL A 301 0.52 3.18 11.63
C VAL A 301 -0.99 3.32 11.71
N LYS A 302 -1.45 4.23 12.59
CA LYS A 302 -2.87 4.56 12.74
C LYS A 302 -3.16 5.86 11.98
N ALA A 303 -4.21 5.84 11.16
CA ALA A 303 -4.83 7.03 10.59
C ALA A 303 -6.35 6.82 10.61
N ALA A 304 -7.08 7.85 10.98
CA ALA A 304 -8.54 7.85 10.88
C ALA A 304 -8.93 8.06 9.41
N VAL A 305 -9.92 7.32 8.95
CA VAL A 305 -10.42 7.36 7.57
C VAL A 305 -11.94 7.60 7.55
N PRO A 306 -12.42 8.75 8.09
CA PRO A 306 -13.84 9.08 8.02
C PRO A 306 -14.26 9.22 6.55
N ALA A 307 -15.46 8.73 6.22
CA ALA A 307 -16.04 8.91 4.89
C ALA A 307 -16.03 10.40 4.47
N ASN A 308 -15.53 10.70 3.27
CA ASN A 308 -15.44 12.07 2.77
C ASN A 308 -15.72 12.18 1.26
N LEU A 309 -16.32 11.16 0.64
CA LEU A 309 -16.54 11.12 -0.82
C LEU A 309 -17.29 12.36 -1.32
N THR A 310 -18.37 12.74 -0.64
CA THR A 310 -19.23 13.87 -1.06
C THR A 310 -18.50 15.21 -1.00
N GLU A 311 -17.64 15.41 -0.02
CA GLU A 311 -16.84 16.63 0.15
C GLU A 311 -15.65 16.67 -0.81
N ALA A 312 -14.95 15.56 -0.95
CA ALA A 312 -13.73 15.45 -1.75
C ALA A 312 -14.01 15.42 -3.27
N ALA A 313 -15.09 14.78 -3.68
CA ALA A 313 -15.46 14.57 -5.06
C ALA A 313 -16.99 14.57 -5.25
N PRO A 314 -17.68 15.72 -5.12
CA PRO A 314 -19.15 15.80 -5.08
C PRO A 314 -19.83 15.28 -6.35
N GLY A 315 -19.12 15.27 -7.48
CA GLY A 315 -19.61 14.75 -8.76
C GLY A 315 -19.19 13.31 -9.08
N ALA A 316 -18.55 12.60 -8.16
CA ALA A 316 -17.92 11.29 -8.42
C ALA A 316 -18.90 10.23 -8.97
N MET A 317 -20.17 10.28 -8.56
CA MET A 317 -21.20 9.34 -9.01
C MET A 317 -21.76 9.65 -10.40
N THR A 318 -21.32 10.76 -11.04
CA THR A 318 -21.66 11.07 -12.43
C THR A 318 -20.70 10.33 -13.34
N ASN A 319 -21.15 9.28 -13.99
CA ASN A 319 -20.34 8.50 -14.92
C ASN A 319 -20.24 9.18 -16.29
N PRO A 320 -19.21 8.88 -17.10
CA PRO A 320 -19.14 9.35 -18.47
C PRO A 320 -20.29 8.77 -19.28
N LYS A 321 -20.63 9.43 -20.38
CA LYS A 321 -21.61 8.87 -21.33
C LYS A 321 -21.06 7.59 -21.95
N PHE A 322 -21.95 6.64 -22.22
CA PHE A 322 -21.58 5.44 -22.93
C PHE A 322 -20.95 5.77 -24.29
N VAL A 323 -19.80 5.20 -24.56
CA VAL A 323 -19.10 5.32 -25.84
C VAL A 323 -18.98 3.94 -26.46
N GLU A 324 -19.62 3.76 -27.60
CA GLU A 324 -19.49 2.52 -28.36
C GLU A 324 -18.05 2.36 -28.86
N GLN A 325 -17.36 1.34 -28.37
CA GLN A 325 -16.03 1.02 -28.85
C GLN A 325 -16.12 0.44 -30.26
N LYS A 326 -15.80 1.22 -31.26
CA LYS A 326 -15.61 0.71 -32.63
C LYS A 326 -14.45 -0.30 -32.62
N LYS A 327 -14.74 -1.48 -33.16
CA LYS A 327 -13.76 -2.55 -33.34
C LYS A 327 -12.66 -2.13 -34.31
#